data_1c973cbbe4cb880b46e22ca568fe69af
#
_entry.id   1c973cbbe4cb880b46e22ca568fe69af
#
_cell.length_a   1.000
_cell.length_b   1.000
_cell.length_c   1.000
_cell.angle_alpha   90.00
_cell.angle_beta   90.00
_cell.angle_gamma   90.00
#
_symmetry.space_group_name_H-M   'P 1'
#
loop_
_entity.id
_entity.type
_entity.pdbx_description
1 polymer ?
#
loop_
_entity_poly.entity_id
_entity_poly.type
_entity_poly.pdbx_seq_one_letter_code
_entity_poly.pdbx_strand_id
1 'polypeptide(L)'
;MKRLCTLLLFAVTLHAQWNSRDRTYDEGTRALDRSRWEDAVRLFSQEAERKGARADAALYWKAYAESRMNHRDNALAAIASLRRDYSSSRWLNDAQSLEMEMKQQTGTPVSPDSEQNEDLKMLALNGLLHNDPDQAVPLIEKLLRRSTSRKLKERALFVLTQSKSPKAMQVLREAANGSFNPDVQIQAIHMYGIGQGNSDELAKIYASAKEPEVKREVVNALFIQHNSKAIIELARKESNPAMKQDLVQKLSLMRSPEATAYLVEILNK
;
A
#
# COMPACT_ATOMS: atom_id res chain seq x y z
N MET A 1 0.85 -52.97 25.66
CA MET A 1 0.94 -51.79 26.51
C MET A 1 2.17 -50.88 26.28
N LYS A 2 3.14 -51.24 25.40
CA LYS A 2 4.34 -50.40 25.13
C LYS A 2 4.18 -49.36 24.01
N ARG A 3 3.08 -49.40 23.22
CA ARG A 3 2.87 -48.45 22.10
C ARG A 3 2.02 -47.21 22.46
N LEU A 4 1.32 -47.20 23.60
CA LEU A 4 0.53 -46.04 24.05
C LEU A 4 1.36 -44.97 24.78
N CYS A 5 2.47 -45.35 25.43
CA CYS A 5 3.34 -44.40 26.14
C CYS A 5 4.15 -43.47 25.20
N THR A 6 4.49 -43.93 23.99
CA THR A 6 5.28 -43.13 23.04
C THR A 6 4.48 -41.99 22.39
N LEU A 7 3.18 -42.19 22.19
CA LEU A 7 2.30 -41.14 21.61
C LEU A 7 1.96 -40.03 22.62
N LEU A 8 1.85 -40.35 23.91
CA LEU A 8 1.61 -39.36 24.96
C LEU A 8 2.84 -38.49 25.25
N LEU A 9 4.06 -39.05 25.15
CA LEU A 9 5.30 -38.27 25.30
C LEU A 9 5.51 -37.26 24.13
N PHE A 10 5.11 -37.64 22.90
CA PHE A 10 5.20 -36.73 21.74
C PHE A 10 4.18 -35.57 21.81
N ALA A 11 2.97 -35.83 22.30
CA ALA A 11 1.94 -34.79 22.47
C ALA A 11 2.30 -33.79 23.56
N VAL A 12 2.91 -34.24 24.68
CA VAL A 12 3.35 -33.38 25.78
C VAL A 12 4.51 -32.50 25.35
N THR A 13 5.45 -33.00 24.54
CA THR A 13 6.58 -32.19 24.02
C THR A 13 6.12 -31.16 23.00
N LEU A 14 5.12 -31.46 22.16
CA LEU A 14 4.56 -30.49 21.21
C LEU A 14 3.82 -29.34 21.94
N HIS A 15 3.03 -29.62 22.96
CA HIS A 15 2.34 -28.62 23.77
C HIS A 15 3.29 -27.74 24.58
N ALA A 16 4.36 -28.32 25.12
CA ALA A 16 5.40 -27.58 25.84
C ALA A 16 6.19 -26.64 24.90
N GLN A 17 6.46 -27.06 23.67
CA GLN A 17 7.12 -26.21 22.67
C GLN A 17 6.22 -25.07 22.17
N TRP A 18 4.91 -25.32 22.02
CA TRP A 18 3.96 -24.26 21.62
C TRP A 18 3.84 -23.18 22.69
N ASN A 19 3.72 -23.60 23.96
CA ASN A 19 3.60 -22.68 25.10
C ASN A 19 4.91 -21.87 25.37
N SER A 20 6.08 -22.42 25.02
CA SER A 20 7.35 -21.72 25.16
C SER A 20 7.59 -20.66 24.07
N ARG A 21 7.01 -20.81 22.88
CA ARG A 21 7.16 -19.87 21.75
C ARG A 21 6.43 -18.55 22.01
N ASP A 22 5.20 -18.62 22.52
CA ASP A 22 4.44 -17.40 22.89
C ASP A 22 5.07 -16.70 24.10
N ARG A 23 5.63 -17.47 25.03
CA ARG A 23 6.24 -16.95 26.26
C ARG A 23 7.45 -16.05 25.99
N THR A 24 8.34 -16.41 25.05
CA THR A 24 9.56 -15.63 24.76
C THR A 24 9.22 -14.25 24.21
N TYR A 25 8.28 -14.16 23.29
CA TYR A 25 7.81 -12.88 22.74
C TYR A 25 7.12 -12.03 23.81
N ASP A 26 6.25 -12.62 24.63
CA ASP A 26 5.54 -11.93 25.70
C ASP A 26 6.48 -11.48 26.83
N GLU A 27 7.53 -12.25 27.12
CA GLU A 27 8.58 -11.83 28.04
C GLU A 27 9.42 -10.67 27.47
N GLY A 28 9.66 -10.67 26.14
CA GLY A 28 10.29 -9.57 25.43
C GLY A 28 9.49 -8.28 25.53
N THR A 29 8.19 -8.34 25.31
CA THR A 29 7.30 -7.15 25.45
C THR A 29 7.27 -6.64 26.88
N ARG A 30 7.19 -7.52 27.89
CA ARG A 30 7.30 -7.12 29.32
C ARG A 30 8.65 -6.51 29.65
N ALA A 31 9.73 -6.93 29.01
CA ALA A 31 11.04 -6.32 29.18
C ALA A 31 11.06 -4.90 28.61
N LEU A 32 10.43 -4.66 27.44
CA LEU A 32 10.25 -3.31 26.89
C LEU A 32 9.46 -2.40 27.82
N ASP A 33 8.32 -2.86 28.33
CA ASP A 33 7.44 -2.11 29.25
C ASP A 33 8.18 -1.67 30.53
N ARG A 34 9.18 -2.44 30.94
CA ARG A 34 10.03 -2.18 32.12
C ARG A 34 11.35 -1.50 31.77
N SER A 35 11.52 -1.07 30.50
CA SER A 35 12.76 -0.46 29.98
C SER A 35 14.01 -1.33 30.19
N ARG A 36 13.85 -2.66 30.26
CA ARG A 36 14.96 -3.63 30.35
C ARG A 36 15.41 -3.98 28.93
N TRP A 37 16.15 -3.05 28.31
CA TRP A 37 16.46 -3.08 26.89
C TRP A 37 17.32 -4.27 26.48
N GLU A 38 18.34 -4.62 27.28
CA GLU A 38 19.22 -5.77 27.01
C GLU A 38 18.46 -7.10 27.06
N ASP A 39 17.55 -7.25 28.03
CA ASP A 39 16.68 -8.43 28.11
C ASP A 39 15.75 -8.51 26.92
N ALA A 40 15.17 -7.38 26.51
CA ALA A 40 14.32 -7.29 25.33
C ALA A 40 15.08 -7.72 24.06
N VAL A 41 16.28 -7.18 23.83
CA VAL A 41 17.14 -7.55 22.70
C VAL A 41 17.43 -9.04 22.69
N ARG A 42 17.81 -9.62 23.83
CA ARG A 42 18.10 -11.05 23.95
C ARG A 42 16.88 -11.90 23.60
N LEU A 43 15.70 -11.58 24.15
CA LEU A 43 14.46 -12.33 23.96
C LEU A 43 13.96 -12.22 22.52
N PHE A 44 13.96 -11.02 21.94
CA PHE A 44 13.55 -10.82 20.56
C PHE A 44 14.56 -11.39 19.55
N SER A 45 15.85 -11.44 19.88
CA SER A 45 16.83 -12.16 19.06
C SER A 45 16.50 -13.65 19.00
N GLN A 46 16.23 -14.30 20.14
CA GLN A 46 15.81 -15.69 20.18
C GLN A 46 14.52 -15.96 19.39
N GLU A 47 13.56 -15.04 19.46
CA GLU A 47 12.31 -15.19 18.72
C GLU A 47 12.52 -15.00 17.21
N ALA A 48 13.34 -14.05 16.79
CA ALA A 48 13.67 -13.83 15.38
C ALA A 48 14.43 -15.03 14.77
N GLU A 49 15.39 -15.63 15.52
CA GLU A 49 16.15 -16.81 15.07
C GLU A 49 15.27 -18.04 14.83
N ARG A 50 14.17 -18.15 15.56
CA ARG A 50 13.20 -19.25 15.36
C ARG A 50 12.41 -19.16 14.06
N LYS A 51 12.45 -18.01 13.37
CA LYS A 51 11.73 -17.76 12.11
C LYS A 51 10.24 -18.13 12.15
N GLY A 52 9.62 -17.93 13.32
CA GLY A 52 8.19 -18.21 13.55
C GLY A 52 7.30 -17.06 13.05
N ALA A 53 6.00 -17.17 13.32
CA ALA A 53 4.97 -16.22 12.88
C ALA A 53 5.16 -14.79 13.40
N ARG A 54 5.98 -14.57 14.44
CA ARG A 54 6.26 -13.28 15.04
C ARG A 54 7.71 -12.81 14.84
N ALA A 55 8.47 -13.47 13.96
CA ALA A 55 9.88 -13.18 13.75
C ALA A 55 10.10 -11.78 13.15
N ASP A 56 9.19 -11.34 12.29
CA ASP A 56 9.18 -9.98 11.75
C ASP A 56 8.95 -8.92 12.84
N ALA A 57 7.94 -9.13 13.69
CA ALA A 57 7.69 -8.28 14.86
C ALA A 57 8.87 -8.28 15.83
N ALA A 58 9.49 -9.44 16.06
CA ALA A 58 10.65 -9.56 16.93
C ALA A 58 11.85 -8.77 16.41
N LEU A 59 12.10 -8.79 15.09
CA LEU A 59 13.16 -7.97 14.48
C LEU A 59 12.90 -6.47 14.66
N TYR A 60 11.65 -6.01 14.51
CA TYR A 60 11.31 -4.61 14.79
C TYR A 60 11.55 -4.22 16.24
N TRP A 61 11.03 -5.00 17.20
CA TRP A 61 11.18 -4.71 18.62
C TRP A 61 12.62 -4.82 19.10
N LYS A 62 13.41 -5.73 18.50
CA LYS A 62 14.86 -5.76 18.71
C LYS A 62 15.51 -4.46 18.27
N ALA A 63 15.20 -3.99 17.04
CA ALA A 63 15.72 -2.73 16.54
C ALA A 63 15.34 -1.55 17.44
N TYR A 64 14.09 -1.53 17.92
CA TYR A 64 13.62 -0.53 18.85
C TYR A 64 14.42 -0.53 20.17
N ALA A 65 14.60 -1.70 20.81
CA ALA A 65 15.35 -1.81 22.04
C ALA A 65 16.83 -1.41 21.86
N GLU A 66 17.47 -1.81 20.75
CA GLU A 66 18.84 -1.39 20.40
C GLU A 66 18.94 0.14 20.22
N SER A 67 17.94 0.75 19.59
CA SER A 67 17.90 2.20 19.40
C SER A 67 17.80 2.95 20.74
N ARG A 68 17.02 2.42 21.69
CA ARG A 68 16.90 3.01 23.06
C ARG A 68 18.18 2.95 23.87
N MET A 69 19.08 2.00 23.55
CA MET A 69 20.41 1.89 24.11
C MET A 69 21.48 2.67 23.31
N ASN A 70 21.05 3.39 22.27
CA ASN A 70 21.94 4.08 21.32
C ASN A 70 22.90 3.15 20.55
N HIS A 71 22.54 1.87 20.43
CA HIS A 71 23.29 0.88 19.65
C HIS A 71 22.83 0.91 18.18
N ARG A 72 23.13 2.01 17.52
CA ARG A 72 22.61 2.33 16.19
C ARG A 72 22.88 1.25 15.15
N ASP A 73 24.10 0.76 15.07
CA ASP A 73 24.49 -0.22 14.04
C ASP A 73 23.73 -1.53 14.21
N ASN A 74 23.50 -1.96 15.45
CA ASN A 74 22.70 -3.15 15.74
C ASN A 74 21.22 -2.94 15.37
N ALA A 75 20.66 -1.77 15.66
CA ALA A 75 19.32 -1.41 15.30
C ALA A 75 19.12 -1.41 13.77
N LEU A 76 20.04 -0.78 13.04
CA LEU A 76 20.03 -0.76 11.57
C LEU A 76 20.20 -2.16 10.96
N ALA A 77 21.05 -3.02 11.54
CA ALA A 77 21.20 -4.41 11.12
C ALA A 77 19.92 -5.22 11.31
N ALA A 78 19.19 -5.02 12.42
CA ALA A 78 17.90 -5.66 12.64
C ALA A 78 16.83 -5.18 11.64
N ILE A 79 16.78 -3.88 11.34
CA ILE A 79 15.90 -3.32 10.30
C ILE A 79 16.23 -3.87 8.91
N ALA A 80 17.51 -3.97 8.57
CA ALA A 80 17.95 -4.54 7.30
C ALA A 80 17.53 -6.01 7.16
N SER A 81 17.63 -6.79 8.24
CA SER A 81 17.15 -8.18 8.29
C SER A 81 15.63 -8.27 8.11
N LEU A 82 14.87 -7.39 8.76
CA LEU A 82 13.41 -7.31 8.60
C LEU A 82 13.03 -7.05 7.13
N ARG A 83 13.67 -6.08 6.48
CA ARG A 83 13.40 -5.76 5.05
C ARG A 83 13.76 -6.89 4.12
N ARG A 84 14.91 -7.54 4.33
CA ARG A 84 15.39 -8.63 3.47
C ARG A 84 14.54 -9.87 3.58
N ASP A 85 14.22 -10.29 4.82
CA ASP A 85 13.65 -11.60 5.10
C ASP A 85 12.11 -11.57 5.17
N TYR A 86 11.51 -10.36 5.36
CA TYR A 86 10.05 -10.17 5.56
C TYR A 86 9.54 -8.95 4.78
N SER A 87 9.71 -8.96 3.45
CA SER A 87 9.38 -7.83 2.56
C SER A 87 7.89 -7.43 2.54
N SER A 88 6.99 -8.29 3.04
CA SER A 88 5.55 -8.01 3.17
C SER A 88 5.10 -7.73 4.61
N SER A 89 6.03 -7.58 5.56
CA SER A 89 5.70 -7.33 6.96
C SER A 89 5.05 -5.97 7.17
N ARG A 90 4.02 -5.94 8.01
CA ARG A 90 3.38 -4.69 8.46
C ARG A 90 4.33 -3.77 9.24
N TRP A 91 5.39 -4.31 9.83
CA TRP A 91 6.36 -3.59 10.65
C TRP A 91 7.38 -2.78 9.84
N LEU A 92 7.37 -2.87 8.50
CA LEU A 92 8.32 -2.15 7.65
C LEU A 92 8.16 -0.63 7.74
N ASN A 93 6.93 -0.13 7.87
CA ASN A 93 6.68 1.31 8.02
C ASN A 93 7.20 1.83 9.38
N ASP A 94 6.95 1.07 10.45
CA ASP A 94 7.43 1.44 11.78
C ASP A 94 8.96 1.36 11.87
N ALA A 95 9.56 0.35 11.25
CA ALA A 95 11.01 0.22 11.15
C ALA A 95 11.66 1.37 10.35
N GLN A 96 11.00 1.84 9.29
CA GLN A 96 11.44 3.00 8.54
C GLN A 96 11.38 4.28 9.38
N SER A 97 10.31 4.46 10.16
CA SER A 97 10.16 5.61 11.05
C SER A 97 11.25 5.62 12.13
N LEU A 98 11.54 4.45 12.73
CA LEU A 98 12.61 4.29 13.72
C LEU A 98 14.00 4.59 13.12
N GLU A 99 14.27 4.15 11.90
CA GLU A 99 15.50 4.46 11.18
C GLU A 99 15.66 5.96 10.96
N MET A 100 14.56 6.66 10.60
CA MET A 100 14.56 8.11 10.44
C MET A 100 14.84 8.85 11.74
N GLU A 101 14.21 8.43 12.84
CA GLU A 101 14.46 9.00 14.17
C GLU A 101 15.94 8.91 14.56
N MET A 102 16.56 7.73 14.38
CA MET A 102 17.97 7.52 14.66
C MET A 102 18.90 8.39 13.79
N LYS A 103 18.53 8.63 12.52
CA LYS A 103 19.33 9.49 11.63
C LYS A 103 19.23 10.97 12.00
N GLN A 104 18.06 11.43 12.46
CA GLN A 104 17.88 12.81 12.91
C GLN A 104 18.68 13.13 14.18
N GLN A 105 18.79 12.18 15.11
CA GLN A 105 19.54 12.36 16.38
C GLN A 105 21.05 12.58 16.17
N THR A 106 21.61 12.19 15.03
CA THR A 106 23.04 12.32 14.76
C THR A 106 23.45 13.61 14.07
N GLY A 107 22.51 14.54 13.82
CA GLY A 107 22.80 15.81 13.13
C GLY A 107 23.38 15.62 11.72
N THR A 108 23.33 14.43 11.15
CA THR A 108 23.76 14.18 9.77
C THR A 108 22.79 14.90 8.85
N PRO A 109 23.22 15.84 8.01
CA PRO A 109 22.32 16.49 7.06
C PRO A 109 21.67 15.41 6.20
N VAL A 110 20.35 15.30 6.29
CA VAL A 110 19.60 14.41 5.40
C VAL A 110 19.74 14.98 4.01
N SER A 111 20.45 14.28 3.11
CA SER A 111 20.54 14.72 1.73
C SER A 111 19.12 14.86 1.16
N PRO A 112 18.80 15.96 0.46
CA PRO A 112 17.48 16.17 -0.15
C PRO A 112 17.06 15.04 -1.09
N ASP A 113 18.01 14.22 -1.54
CA ASP A 113 17.79 13.09 -2.46
C ASP A 113 17.46 11.77 -1.77
N SER A 114 17.51 11.68 -0.43
CA SER A 114 17.13 10.45 0.27
C SER A 114 15.59 10.33 0.33
N GLU A 115 15.07 9.09 0.21
CA GLU A 115 13.62 8.77 0.36
C GLU A 115 13.02 9.29 1.67
N GLN A 116 13.84 9.62 2.65
CA GLN A 116 13.50 10.08 4.00
C GLN A 116 12.83 11.44 4.06
N ASN A 117 12.74 12.15 2.96
CA ASN A 117 12.15 13.48 2.91
C ASN A 117 10.92 13.56 1.97
N GLU A 118 10.17 12.46 1.86
CA GLU A 118 8.99 12.40 0.98
C GLU A 118 7.97 13.49 1.32
N ASP A 119 7.73 13.73 2.61
CA ASP A 119 6.76 14.73 3.04
C ASP A 119 7.22 16.16 2.70
N LEU A 120 8.52 16.46 2.85
CA LEU A 120 9.09 17.76 2.43
C LEU A 120 9.12 17.89 0.90
N LYS A 121 9.45 16.83 0.17
CA LYS A 121 9.37 16.84 -1.31
C LYS A 121 7.94 17.11 -1.77
N MET A 122 6.95 16.49 -1.14
CA MET A 122 5.56 16.72 -1.48
C MET A 122 5.07 18.10 -1.12
N LEU A 123 5.48 18.64 0.03
CA LEU A 123 5.15 20.00 0.41
C LEU A 123 5.74 21.03 -0.58
N ALA A 124 7.01 20.81 -0.97
CA ALA A 124 7.67 21.65 -1.96
C ALA A 124 7.02 21.55 -3.35
N LEU A 125 6.68 20.34 -3.80
CA LEU A 125 5.99 20.12 -5.08
C LEU A 125 4.59 20.76 -5.08
N ASN A 126 3.84 20.63 -3.98
CA ASN A 126 2.52 21.27 -3.85
C ASN A 126 2.63 22.80 -3.89
N GLY A 127 3.57 23.37 -3.14
CA GLY A 127 3.84 24.80 -3.17
C GLY A 127 4.27 25.28 -4.57
N LEU A 128 5.15 24.53 -5.22
CA LEU A 128 5.62 24.85 -6.57
C LEU A 128 4.49 24.73 -7.59
N LEU A 129 3.65 23.69 -7.51
CA LEU A 129 2.51 23.52 -8.42
C LEU A 129 1.50 24.66 -8.30
N HIS A 130 1.36 25.23 -7.12
CA HIS A 130 0.47 26.36 -6.89
C HIS A 130 1.04 27.67 -7.45
N ASN A 131 2.35 27.86 -7.34
CA ASN A 131 3.03 29.10 -7.72
C ASN A 131 3.55 29.08 -9.17
N ASP A 132 4.07 27.95 -9.63
CA ASP A 132 4.66 27.75 -10.96
C ASP A 132 4.40 26.31 -11.46
N PRO A 133 3.20 26.06 -12.01
CA PRO A 133 2.85 24.75 -12.53
C PRO A 133 3.78 24.25 -13.65
N ASP A 134 4.37 25.18 -14.41
CA ASP A 134 5.24 24.85 -15.54
C ASP A 134 6.55 24.19 -15.09
N GLN A 135 7.06 24.58 -13.93
CA GLN A 135 8.21 23.92 -13.29
C GLN A 135 7.81 22.69 -12.48
N ALA A 136 6.66 22.70 -11.80
CA ALA A 136 6.22 21.62 -10.93
C ALA A 136 5.86 20.35 -11.70
N VAL A 137 5.10 20.48 -12.80
CA VAL A 137 4.56 19.32 -13.54
C VAL A 137 5.66 18.39 -14.05
N PRO A 138 6.78 18.84 -14.66
CA PRO A 138 7.87 17.97 -15.07
C PRO A 138 8.54 17.23 -13.90
N LEU A 139 8.61 17.85 -12.73
CA LEU A 139 9.18 17.24 -11.53
C LEU A 139 8.26 16.14 -10.99
N ILE A 140 6.95 16.38 -10.99
CA ILE A 140 5.94 15.37 -10.63
C ILE A 140 5.99 14.20 -11.60
N GLU A 141 6.06 14.46 -12.90
CA GLU A 141 6.17 13.43 -13.92
C GLU A 141 7.43 12.56 -13.72
N LYS A 142 8.58 13.19 -13.48
CA LYS A 142 9.83 12.48 -13.15
C LYS A 142 9.67 11.60 -11.91
N LEU A 143 8.96 12.10 -10.88
CA LEU A 143 8.69 11.36 -9.66
C LEU A 143 7.79 10.14 -9.94
N LEU A 144 6.70 10.31 -10.70
CA LEU A 144 5.81 9.21 -11.07
C LEU A 144 6.53 8.09 -11.85
N ARG A 145 7.52 8.45 -12.69
CA ARG A 145 8.33 7.49 -13.47
C ARG A 145 9.38 6.77 -12.64
N ARG A 146 10.00 7.44 -11.67
CA ARG A 146 11.23 6.97 -11.01
C ARG A 146 11.05 6.51 -9.57
N SER A 147 10.04 7.04 -8.85
CA SER A 147 9.85 6.68 -7.45
C SER A 147 9.42 5.22 -7.29
N THR A 148 9.97 4.54 -6.30
CA THR A 148 9.53 3.22 -5.84
C THR A 148 8.46 3.32 -4.75
N SER A 149 8.31 4.49 -4.11
CA SER A 149 7.33 4.74 -3.06
C SER A 149 5.93 4.90 -3.66
N ARG A 150 5.05 3.94 -3.36
CA ARG A 150 3.64 4.00 -3.73
C ARG A 150 2.95 5.23 -3.11
N LYS A 151 3.19 5.48 -1.83
CA LYS A 151 2.63 6.63 -1.10
C LYS A 151 2.98 7.97 -1.75
N LEU A 152 4.23 8.11 -2.19
CA LEU A 152 4.69 9.32 -2.87
C LEU A 152 4.01 9.49 -4.23
N LYS A 153 3.83 8.41 -5.00
CA LYS A 153 3.11 8.44 -6.28
C LYS A 153 1.64 8.81 -6.10
N GLU A 154 0.95 8.21 -5.11
CA GLU A 154 -0.44 8.52 -4.79
C GLU A 154 -0.62 10.01 -4.43
N ARG A 155 0.26 10.54 -3.58
CA ARG A 155 0.25 11.96 -3.22
C ARG A 155 0.55 12.87 -4.42
N ALA A 156 1.49 12.48 -5.28
CA ALA A 156 1.83 13.22 -6.49
C ALA A 156 0.64 13.30 -7.45
N LEU A 157 -0.07 12.18 -7.67
CA LEU A 157 -1.30 12.15 -8.45
C LEU A 157 -2.40 13.02 -7.81
N PHE A 158 -2.56 12.92 -6.49
CA PHE A 158 -3.53 13.75 -5.77
C PHE A 158 -3.25 15.25 -5.95
N VAL A 159 -1.98 15.67 -5.84
CA VAL A 159 -1.58 17.08 -6.05
C VAL A 159 -1.90 17.54 -7.47
N LEU A 160 -1.73 16.68 -8.50
CA LEU A 160 -2.15 17.00 -9.86
C LEU A 160 -3.65 17.26 -9.97
N THR A 161 -4.51 16.53 -9.23
CA THR A 161 -5.96 16.76 -9.25
C THR A 161 -6.38 18.11 -8.65
N GLN A 162 -5.58 18.65 -7.74
CA GLN A 162 -5.84 19.96 -7.10
C GLN A 162 -5.41 21.14 -7.99
N SER A 163 -4.63 20.86 -9.03
CA SER A 163 -4.15 21.89 -9.95
C SER A 163 -5.18 22.24 -11.01
N LYS A 164 -5.33 23.53 -11.27
CA LYS A 164 -6.11 24.03 -12.41
C LYS A 164 -5.28 24.11 -13.70
N SER A 165 -4.01 23.70 -13.66
CA SER A 165 -3.12 23.74 -14.82
C SER A 165 -3.54 22.71 -15.87
N PRO A 166 -3.70 23.08 -17.13
CA PRO A 166 -3.96 22.15 -18.22
C PRO A 166 -2.88 21.07 -18.36
N LYS A 167 -1.61 21.44 -18.07
CA LYS A 167 -0.47 20.51 -18.10
C LYS A 167 -0.59 19.45 -16.99
N ALA A 168 -1.00 19.81 -15.78
CA ALA A 168 -1.23 18.88 -14.69
C ALA A 168 -2.32 17.87 -15.05
N MET A 169 -3.42 18.35 -15.62
CA MET A 169 -4.50 17.47 -16.09
C MET A 169 -4.07 16.58 -17.24
N GLN A 170 -3.19 17.04 -18.12
CA GLN A 170 -2.62 16.20 -19.17
C GLN A 170 -1.80 15.05 -18.60
N VAL A 171 -0.90 15.31 -17.64
CA VAL A 171 -0.10 14.24 -16.99
C VAL A 171 -0.99 13.24 -16.27
N LEU A 172 -2.04 13.69 -15.57
CA LEU A 172 -3.01 12.81 -14.93
C LEU A 172 -3.73 11.91 -15.97
N ARG A 173 -4.12 12.47 -17.09
CA ARG A 173 -4.74 11.73 -18.21
C ARG A 173 -3.78 10.71 -18.82
N GLU A 174 -2.53 11.09 -19.06
CA GLU A 174 -1.49 10.18 -19.56
C GLU A 174 -1.24 9.04 -18.59
N ALA A 175 -1.22 9.34 -17.29
CA ALA A 175 -1.11 8.33 -16.25
C ALA A 175 -2.29 7.33 -16.27
N ALA A 176 -3.53 7.83 -16.36
CA ALA A 176 -4.72 7.00 -16.47
C ALA A 176 -4.74 6.15 -17.74
N ASN A 177 -4.17 6.64 -18.84
CA ASN A 177 -4.04 5.90 -20.12
C ASN A 177 -2.86 4.90 -20.12
N GLY A 178 -2.12 4.75 -19.01
CA GLY A 178 -1.05 3.73 -18.89
C GLY A 178 0.30 4.16 -19.42
N SER A 179 0.56 5.47 -19.59
CA SER A 179 1.87 5.99 -20.02
C SER A 179 2.97 5.83 -18.97
N PHE A 180 2.61 5.38 -17.77
CA PHE A 180 3.49 5.08 -16.66
C PHE A 180 3.40 3.59 -16.31
N ASN A 181 3.82 3.20 -15.10
CA ASN A 181 3.68 1.82 -14.66
C ASN A 181 2.22 1.48 -14.25
N PRO A 182 1.83 0.18 -14.20
CA PRO A 182 0.46 -0.24 -13.89
C PRO A 182 -0.08 0.29 -12.56
N ASP A 183 0.75 0.39 -11.51
CA ASP A 183 0.34 0.92 -10.21
C ASP A 183 -0.08 2.39 -10.31
N VAL A 184 0.66 3.19 -11.09
CA VAL A 184 0.34 4.59 -11.35
C VAL A 184 -0.94 4.69 -12.16
N GLN A 185 -1.15 3.79 -13.14
CA GLN A 185 -2.37 3.78 -13.96
C GLN A 185 -3.62 3.58 -13.11
N ILE A 186 -3.65 2.56 -12.27
CA ILE A 186 -4.79 2.26 -11.39
C ILE A 186 -5.08 3.45 -10.46
N GLN A 187 -4.06 4.01 -9.84
CA GLN A 187 -4.20 5.16 -8.96
C GLN A 187 -4.68 6.42 -9.71
N ALA A 188 -4.17 6.65 -10.92
CA ALA A 188 -4.57 7.77 -11.74
C ALA A 188 -6.06 7.66 -12.17
N ILE A 189 -6.53 6.47 -12.54
CA ILE A 189 -7.95 6.20 -12.85
C ILE A 189 -8.81 6.49 -11.63
N HIS A 190 -8.39 6.04 -10.45
CA HIS A 190 -9.08 6.32 -9.19
C HIS A 190 -9.22 7.83 -8.93
N MET A 191 -8.10 8.56 -9.02
CA MET A 191 -8.08 10.02 -8.85
C MET A 191 -8.91 10.74 -9.92
N TYR A 192 -8.90 10.23 -11.15
CA TYR A 192 -9.70 10.74 -12.24
C TYR A 192 -11.21 10.57 -11.97
N GLY A 193 -11.61 9.46 -11.35
CA GLY A 193 -12.97 9.21 -10.89
C GLY A 193 -13.43 10.22 -9.83
N ILE A 194 -12.63 10.44 -8.80
CA ILE A 194 -12.90 11.39 -7.71
C ILE A 194 -12.95 12.83 -8.25
N GLY A 195 -12.03 13.20 -9.15
CA GLY A 195 -11.92 14.53 -9.74
C GLY A 195 -12.96 14.86 -10.82
N GLN A 196 -14.00 14.03 -10.99
CA GLN A 196 -15.00 14.17 -12.03
C GLN A 196 -14.41 14.20 -13.46
N GLY A 197 -13.41 13.37 -13.70
CA GLY A 197 -12.81 13.17 -15.01
C GLY A 197 -13.84 12.76 -16.07
N ASN A 198 -13.48 12.91 -17.33
CA ASN A 198 -14.38 12.66 -18.45
C ASN A 198 -14.74 11.17 -18.55
N SER A 199 -16.03 10.86 -18.46
CA SER A 199 -16.56 9.48 -18.55
C SER A 199 -16.27 8.82 -19.90
N ASP A 200 -16.21 9.58 -21.00
CA ASP A 200 -15.90 9.05 -22.32
C ASP A 200 -14.44 8.59 -22.41
N GLU A 201 -13.51 9.29 -21.72
CA GLU A 201 -12.13 8.85 -21.59
C GLU A 201 -12.02 7.57 -20.75
N LEU A 202 -12.73 7.50 -19.63
CA LEU A 202 -12.81 6.28 -18.82
C LEU A 202 -13.34 5.09 -19.64
N ALA A 203 -14.36 5.30 -20.45
CA ALA A 203 -14.88 4.26 -21.34
C ALA A 203 -13.86 3.81 -22.40
N LYS A 204 -13.05 4.73 -22.94
CA LYS A 204 -11.96 4.38 -23.86
C LYS A 204 -10.86 3.60 -23.16
N ILE A 205 -10.47 3.99 -21.95
CA ILE A 205 -9.49 3.25 -21.12
C ILE A 205 -10.00 1.83 -20.88
N TYR A 206 -11.29 1.67 -20.51
CA TYR A 206 -11.90 0.35 -20.33
C TYR A 206 -11.78 -0.52 -21.59
N ALA A 207 -12.11 0.04 -22.75
CA ALA A 207 -12.09 -0.68 -24.01
C ALA A 207 -10.67 -1.10 -24.44
N SER A 208 -9.65 -0.32 -24.12
CA SER A 208 -8.26 -0.59 -24.47
C SER A 208 -7.50 -1.43 -23.42
N ALA A 209 -8.01 -1.48 -22.19
CA ALA A 209 -7.36 -2.19 -21.09
C ALA A 209 -7.38 -3.71 -21.30
N LYS A 210 -6.21 -4.34 -21.14
CA LYS A 210 -6.04 -5.79 -21.17
C LYS A 210 -6.17 -6.41 -19.78
N GLU A 211 -5.74 -5.68 -18.76
CA GLU A 211 -5.71 -6.09 -17.37
C GLU A 211 -7.08 -5.94 -16.72
N PRO A 212 -7.66 -7.01 -16.13
CA PRO A 212 -8.94 -6.95 -15.45
C PRO A 212 -9.00 -5.92 -14.31
N GLU A 213 -7.88 -5.70 -13.62
CA GLU A 213 -7.74 -4.73 -12.53
C GLU A 213 -7.97 -3.30 -13.03
N VAL A 214 -7.41 -2.95 -14.17
CA VAL A 214 -7.61 -1.63 -14.81
C VAL A 214 -9.07 -1.44 -15.17
N LYS A 215 -9.71 -2.45 -15.78
CA LYS A 215 -11.14 -2.42 -16.11
C LYS A 215 -12.01 -2.22 -14.87
N ARG A 216 -11.73 -2.96 -13.78
CA ARG A 216 -12.46 -2.81 -12.51
C ARG A 216 -12.31 -1.42 -11.92
N GLU A 217 -11.12 -0.83 -11.99
CA GLU A 217 -10.93 0.52 -11.47
C GLU A 217 -11.67 1.57 -12.31
N VAL A 218 -11.74 1.41 -13.63
CA VAL A 218 -12.60 2.27 -14.47
C VAL A 218 -14.08 2.16 -14.05
N VAL A 219 -14.58 0.94 -13.80
CA VAL A 219 -15.96 0.74 -13.32
C VAL A 219 -16.16 1.40 -11.95
N ASN A 220 -15.18 1.31 -11.05
CA ASN A 220 -15.20 2.00 -9.76
C ASN A 220 -15.25 3.53 -9.93
N ALA A 221 -14.44 4.08 -10.84
CA ALA A 221 -14.40 5.51 -11.13
C ALA A 221 -15.77 6.00 -11.65
N LEU A 222 -16.36 5.29 -12.60
CA LEU A 222 -17.70 5.60 -13.13
C LEU A 222 -18.81 5.46 -12.06
N PHE A 223 -18.64 4.51 -11.14
CA PHE A 223 -19.56 4.33 -10.01
C PHE A 223 -19.47 5.52 -9.04
N ILE A 224 -18.26 5.98 -8.70
CA ILE A 224 -18.03 7.19 -7.86
C ILE A 224 -18.67 8.42 -8.52
N GLN A 225 -18.63 8.52 -9.85
CA GLN A 225 -19.26 9.60 -10.61
C GLN A 225 -20.78 9.44 -10.73
N HIS A 226 -21.37 8.41 -10.16
CA HIS A 226 -22.80 8.06 -10.32
C HIS A 226 -23.25 7.93 -11.78
N ASN A 227 -22.34 7.57 -12.70
CA ASN A 227 -22.62 7.48 -14.12
C ASN A 227 -23.13 6.09 -14.52
N SER A 228 -24.40 5.81 -14.17
CA SER A 228 -25.09 4.56 -14.53
C SER A 228 -25.15 4.34 -16.05
N LYS A 229 -25.31 5.39 -16.84
CA LYS A 229 -25.40 5.29 -18.30
C LYS A 229 -24.12 4.73 -18.92
N ALA A 230 -22.97 5.27 -18.52
CA ALA A 230 -21.68 4.77 -19.01
C ALA A 230 -21.46 3.29 -18.60
N ILE A 231 -21.77 2.90 -17.37
CA ILE A 231 -21.64 1.51 -16.92
C ILE A 231 -22.56 0.58 -17.71
N ILE A 232 -23.81 0.99 -18.01
CA ILE A 232 -24.75 0.22 -18.84
C ILE A 232 -24.19 0.02 -20.24
N GLU A 233 -23.63 1.07 -20.86
CA GLU A 233 -23.03 0.96 -22.20
C GLU A 233 -21.85 -0.01 -22.21
N LEU A 234 -21.01 0.00 -21.18
CA LEU A 234 -19.94 -0.98 -21.02
C LEU A 234 -20.49 -2.39 -20.84
N ALA A 235 -21.51 -2.57 -20.00
CA ALA A 235 -22.13 -3.88 -19.75
C ALA A 235 -22.79 -4.49 -21.00
N ARG A 236 -23.34 -3.65 -21.90
CA ARG A 236 -23.90 -4.10 -23.17
C ARG A 236 -22.85 -4.58 -24.16
N LYS A 237 -21.65 -4.00 -24.14
CA LYS A 237 -20.53 -4.30 -25.04
C LYS A 237 -19.58 -5.36 -24.50
N GLU A 238 -19.58 -5.62 -23.17
CA GLU A 238 -18.64 -6.55 -22.54
C GLU A 238 -18.99 -8.00 -22.88
N SER A 239 -18.01 -8.70 -23.43
CA SER A 239 -18.11 -10.12 -23.81
C SER A 239 -17.58 -11.07 -22.73
N ASN A 240 -16.70 -10.59 -21.85
CA ASN A 240 -16.18 -11.40 -20.76
C ASN A 240 -17.23 -11.56 -19.64
N PRO A 241 -17.66 -12.80 -19.32
CA PRO A 241 -18.74 -13.03 -18.35
C PRO A 241 -18.42 -12.50 -16.96
N ALA A 242 -17.18 -12.63 -16.49
CA ALA A 242 -16.77 -12.17 -15.16
C ALA A 242 -16.81 -10.63 -15.07
N MET A 243 -16.29 -9.95 -16.09
CA MET A 243 -16.35 -8.47 -16.15
C MET A 243 -17.77 -7.96 -16.29
N LYS A 244 -18.62 -8.68 -17.06
CA LYS A 244 -20.04 -8.34 -17.18
C LYS A 244 -20.76 -8.48 -15.84
N GLN A 245 -20.43 -9.52 -15.06
CA GLN A 245 -20.96 -9.71 -13.72
C GLN A 245 -20.54 -8.55 -12.79
N ASP A 246 -19.27 -8.12 -12.83
CA ASP A 246 -18.77 -6.97 -12.06
C ASP A 246 -19.57 -5.68 -12.38
N LEU A 247 -19.81 -5.42 -13.69
CA LEU A 247 -20.61 -4.27 -14.15
C LEU A 247 -22.05 -4.32 -13.64
N VAL A 248 -22.71 -5.47 -13.78
CA VAL A 248 -24.09 -5.68 -13.32
C VAL A 248 -24.18 -5.54 -11.79
N GLN A 249 -23.20 -6.06 -11.06
CA GLN A 249 -23.12 -5.91 -9.62
C GLN A 249 -22.98 -4.43 -9.21
N LYS A 250 -22.17 -3.65 -9.91
CA LYS A 250 -22.07 -2.20 -9.65
C LYS A 250 -23.39 -1.49 -9.93
N LEU A 251 -24.07 -1.82 -11.04
CA LEU A 251 -25.38 -1.25 -11.36
C LEU A 251 -26.44 -1.59 -10.31
N SER A 252 -26.40 -2.79 -9.71
CA SER A 252 -27.33 -3.18 -8.64
C SER A 252 -27.17 -2.36 -7.35
N LEU A 253 -26.00 -1.75 -7.15
CA LEU A 253 -25.73 -0.86 -6.02
C LEU A 253 -26.09 0.60 -6.32
N MET A 254 -26.36 0.93 -7.58
CA MET A 254 -26.73 2.30 -8.01
C MET A 254 -28.25 2.50 -7.89
N ARG A 255 -28.65 3.51 -7.13
CA ARG A 255 -30.06 3.89 -7.01
C ARG A 255 -30.43 4.85 -8.13
N SER A 256 -30.43 4.34 -9.40
CA SER A 256 -30.83 5.14 -10.55
C SER A 256 -31.91 4.43 -11.37
N PRO A 257 -32.87 5.19 -11.97
CA PRO A 257 -33.93 4.61 -12.83
C PRO A 257 -33.34 3.83 -14.01
N GLU A 258 -32.27 4.31 -14.62
CA GLU A 258 -31.61 3.68 -15.76
C GLU A 258 -30.97 2.34 -15.35
N ALA A 259 -30.31 2.27 -14.19
CA ALA A 259 -29.75 1.01 -13.70
C ALA A 259 -30.88 0.00 -13.43
N THR A 260 -31.96 0.42 -12.78
CA THR A 260 -33.15 -0.43 -12.55
C THR A 260 -33.72 -0.96 -13.84
N ALA A 261 -33.94 -0.09 -14.83
CA ALA A 261 -34.47 -0.48 -16.13
C ALA A 261 -33.58 -1.52 -16.85
N TYR A 262 -32.27 -1.34 -16.79
CA TYR A 262 -31.32 -2.30 -17.39
C TYR A 262 -31.34 -3.65 -16.66
N LEU A 263 -31.41 -3.66 -15.31
CA LEU A 263 -31.51 -4.91 -14.54
C LEU A 263 -32.81 -5.69 -14.89
N VAL A 264 -33.95 -4.99 -15.06
CA VAL A 264 -35.20 -5.60 -15.52
C VAL A 264 -35.05 -6.13 -16.95
N GLU A 265 -34.37 -5.41 -17.87
CA GLU A 265 -34.06 -5.89 -19.21
C GLU A 265 -33.31 -7.23 -19.22
N ILE A 266 -32.35 -7.39 -18.29
CA ILE A 266 -31.57 -8.65 -18.16
C ILE A 266 -32.48 -9.82 -17.73
N LEU A 267 -33.44 -9.58 -16.84
CA LEU A 267 -34.32 -10.63 -16.30
C LEU A 267 -35.40 -11.09 -17.36
N ASN A 268 -35.65 -10.27 -18.35
CA ASN A 268 -36.63 -10.55 -19.38
C ASN A 268 -36.03 -11.21 -20.66
N LYS A 269 -34.70 -11.41 -20.68
CA LYS A 269 -33.97 -12.14 -21.74
C LYS A 269 -33.72 -13.58 -21.37
#